data_3dc10c78f67cb05336f69254629efef0
#
_entry.id   3dc10c78f67cb05336f69254629efef0
#
_cell.length_a   1.000
_cell.length_b   1.000
_cell.length_c   1.000
_cell.angle_alpha   90.00
_cell.angle_beta   90.00
_cell.angle_gamma   90.00
#
_symmetry.space_group_name_H-M   'P 1'
#
loop_
_entity.id
_entity.type
_entity.pdbx_description
1 polymer ?
#
loop_
_entity_poly.entity_id
_entity_poly.type
_entity_poly.pdbx_seq_one_letter_code
_entity_poly.pdbx_strand_id
1 'polypeptide(L)'
;MIRMAKSGLKMPRVDQIGIVVKDIESSIDHFESELGIGPWALFEGEPVWAREGNREVTYRGKIALANSGRVQLELIEITEGRSLYRDSMGDREGLHHIGFFVRDFDRRLEVARAHGVEILQQAVLKKMGLTIEYAYLDTTKTAGLITEYIKWSFLGLPFPTRLGPLVRLSSRVARRLG
;
A
#
# COMPACT_ATOMS: atom_id res chain seq x y z
N MET A 1 -21.73 -12.28 21.55
CA MET A 1 -22.59 -11.19 21.04
C MET A 1 -21.69 -10.26 20.22
N ILE A 2 -21.80 -10.31 18.88
CA ILE A 2 -20.97 -9.50 17.98
C ILE A 2 -21.48 -8.05 18.09
N ARG A 3 -20.65 -7.18 18.63
CA ARG A 3 -20.97 -5.74 18.72
C ARG A 3 -20.90 -5.16 17.29
N MET A 4 -22.02 -4.80 16.69
CA MET A 4 -22.07 -4.09 15.41
C MET A 4 -21.18 -2.84 15.49
N ALA A 5 -20.38 -2.60 14.45
CA ALA A 5 -19.50 -1.46 14.40
C ALA A 5 -20.29 -0.15 14.54
N LYS A 6 -19.96 0.68 15.53
CA LYS A 6 -20.65 1.97 15.79
C LYS A 6 -20.56 2.95 14.61
N SER A 7 -19.59 2.75 13.71
CA SER A 7 -19.37 3.61 12.54
C SER A 7 -20.39 3.45 11.40
N GLY A 8 -21.20 2.38 11.41
CA GLY A 8 -22.06 2.03 10.27
C GLY A 8 -21.29 1.68 8.97
N LEU A 9 -19.97 1.68 9.00
CA LEU A 9 -19.13 1.29 7.86
C LEU A 9 -18.95 -0.23 7.84
N LYS A 10 -19.29 -0.85 6.71
CA LYS A 10 -18.93 -2.25 6.49
C LYS A 10 -17.42 -2.34 6.27
N MET A 11 -16.73 -3.14 7.10
CA MET A 11 -15.31 -3.41 6.90
C MET A 11 -15.12 -4.17 5.58
N PRO A 12 -14.23 -3.68 4.69
CA PRO A 12 -13.84 -4.44 3.51
C PRO A 12 -13.03 -5.67 3.95
N ARG A 13 -12.82 -6.58 3.02
CA ARG A 13 -11.84 -7.65 3.24
C ARG A 13 -10.43 -7.06 3.18
N VAL A 14 -9.44 -7.78 3.70
CA VAL A 14 -8.02 -7.47 3.46
C VAL A 14 -7.73 -7.71 1.97
N ASP A 15 -7.26 -6.68 1.29
CA ASP A 15 -6.92 -6.71 -0.13
C ASP A 15 -5.41 -6.72 -0.37
N GLN A 16 -4.60 -6.17 0.56
CA GLN A 16 -3.15 -6.04 0.42
C GLN A 16 -2.42 -6.33 1.74
N ILE A 17 -1.19 -6.82 1.61
CA ILE A 17 -0.22 -6.97 2.70
C ILE A 17 1.05 -6.24 2.27
N GLY A 18 1.44 -5.21 3.02
CA GLY A 18 2.65 -4.43 2.78
C GLY A 18 3.81 -4.91 3.64
N ILE A 19 4.94 -5.16 2.99
CA ILE A 19 6.16 -5.69 3.57
C ILE A 19 7.30 -4.73 3.23
N VAL A 20 7.96 -4.19 4.24
CA VAL A 20 9.18 -3.37 4.05
C VAL A 20 10.37 -4.28 3.91
N VAL A 21 11.19 -4.01 2.90
CA VAL A 21 12.41 -4.76 2.59
C VAL A 21 13.58 -3.79 2.36
N LYS A 22 14.82 -4.28 2.51
CA LYS A 22 16.04 -3.50 2.28
C LYS A 22 16.55 -3.58 0.85
N ASP A 23 16.26 -4.69 0.17
CA ASP A 23 16.63 -4.98 -1.21
C ASP A 23 15.44 -5.64 -1.89
N ILE A 24 14.75 -4.87 -2.73
CA ILE A 24 13.51 -5.31 -3.35
C ILE A 24 13.75 -6.34 -4.45
N GLU A 25 14.86 -6.23 -5.19
CA GLU A 25 15.22 -7.16 -6.24
C GLU A 25 15.53 -8.55 -5.65
N SER A 26 16.37 -8.59 -4.61
CA SER A 26 16.68 -9.83 -3.89
C SER A 26 15.44 -10.46 -3.27
N SER A 27 14.53 -9.63 -2.75
CA SER A 27 13.25 -10.11 -2.19
C SER A 27 12.34 -10.69 -3.26
N ILE A 28 12.24 -10.05 -4.44
CA ILE A 28 11.48 -10.55 -5.59
C ILE A 28 12.00 -11.94 -6.01
N ASP A 29 13.32 -12.06 -6.17
CA ASP A 29 13.96 -13.32 -6.57
C ASP A 29 13.64 -14.44 -5.57
N HIS A 30 13.73 -14.16 -4.28
CA HIS A 30 13.37 -15.11 -3.22
C HIS A 30 11.90 -15.54 -3.30
N PHE A 31 10.97 -14.57 -3.41
CA PHE A 31 9.53 -14.88 -3.48
C PHE A 31 9.18 -15.67 -4.74
N GLU A 32 9.84 -15.40 -5.89
CA GLU A 32 9.59 -16.16 -7.13
C GLU A 32 10.22 -17.55 -7.08
N SER A 33 11.50 -17.66 -6.69
CA SER A 33 12.24 -18.92 -6.77
C SER A 33 11.87 -19.93 -5.68
N GLU A 34 11.67 -19.48 -4.45
CA GLU A 34 11.45 -20.36 -3.32
C GLU A 34 9.98 -20.54 -2.95
N LEU A 35 9.17 -19.48 -3.14
CA LEU A 35 7.76 -19.51 -2.75
C LEU A 35 6.80 -19.60 -3.93
N GLY A 36 7.29 -19.46 -5.17
CA GLY A 36 6.47 -19.49 -6.38
C GLY A 36 5.48 -18.33 -6.47
N ILE A 37 5.76 -17.20 -5.79
CA ILE A 37 4.90 -16.03 -5.76
C ILE A 37 5.40 -15.00 -6.78
N GLY A 38 4.61 -14.78 -7.80
CA GLY A 38 4.87 -13.86 -8.90
C GLY A 38 3.84 -14.02 -10.02
N PRO A 39 3.98 -13.34 -11.16
CA PRO A 39 5.03 -12.35 -11.45
C PRO A 39 4.84 -11.03 -10.69
N TRP A 40 5.92 -10.29 -10.49
CA TRP A 40 5.95 -9.00 -9.83
C TRP A 40 5.93 -7.85 -10.83
N ALA A 41 5.20 -6.78 -10.50
CA ALA A 41 5.28 -5.50 -11.19
C ALA A 41 6.08 -4.54 -10.32
N LEU A 42 7.27 -4.13 -10.78
CA LEU A 42 8.16 -3.22 -10.08
C LEU A 42 7.95 -1.79 -10.57
N PHE A 43 7.84 -0.87 -9.64
CA PHE A 43 7.71 0.57 -9.86
C PHE A 43 8.71 1.31 -8.98
N GLU A 44 9.26 2.40 -9.53
CA GLU A 44 10.09 3.33 -8.78
C GLU A 44 9.49 4.73 -8.92
N GLY A 45 9.57 5.51 -7.83
CA GLY A 45 9.09 6.88 -7.83
C GLY A 45 8.97 7.48 -6.45
N GLU A 46 8.36 8.66 -6.45
CA GLU A 46 8.05 9.44 -5.26
C GLU A 46 6.57 9.86 -5.27
N PRO A 47 5.92 10.05 -4.14
CA PRO A 47 4.59 10.62 -4.10
C PRO A 47 4.63 12.07 -4.60
N VAL A 48 3.60 12.46 -5.38
CA VAL A 48 3.44 13.88 -5.79
C VAL A 48 3.05 14.76 -4.62
N TRP A 49 2.58 14.17 -3.55
CA TRP A 49 2.27 14.79 -2.28
C TRP A 49 2.26 13.72 -1.19
N ALA A 50 2.88 14.02 -0.05
CA ALA A 50 2.80 13.20 1.14
C ALA A 50 2.83 14.06 2.41
N ARG A 51 2.10 13.63 3.45
CA ARG A 51 1.97 14.33 4.72
C ARG A 51 1.93 13.35 5.89
N GLU A 52 2.75 13.62 6.90
CA GLU A 52 2.77 12.91 8.19
C GLU A 52 2.35 13.89 9.30
N GLY A 53 1.20 13.63 9.91
CA GLY A 53 0.59 14.58 10.84
C GLY A 53 0.37 15.95 10.18
N ASN A 54 1.07 16.98 10.66
CA ASN A 54 1.00 18.35 10.11
C ASN A 54 2.19 18.72 9.20
N ARG A 55 3.08 17.79 8.89
CA ARG A 55 4.30 18.04 8.12
C ARG A 55 4.22 17.36 6.76
N GLU A 56 4.55 18.13 5.71
CA GLU A 56 4.82 17.54 4.39
C GLU A 56 6.16 16.81 4.43
N VAL A 57 6.21 15.67 3.76
CA VAL A 57 7.39 14.82 3.65
C VAL A 57 7.64 14.44 2.20
N THR A 58 8.89 14.20 1.87
CA THR A 58 9.31 13.70 0.57
C THR A 58 10.20 12.48 0.76
N TYR A 59 9.99 11.47 -0.04
CA TYR A 59 10.80 10.26 -0.07
C TYR A 59 10.70 9.60 -1.44
N ARG A 60 11.69 8.82 -1.78
CA ARG A 60 11.70 7.99 -2.97
C ARG A 60 11.78 6.53 -2.57
N GLY A 61 11.17 5.67 -3.34
CA GLY A 61 11.19 4.24 -3.09
C GLY A 61 10.85 3.41 -4.31
N LYS A 62 11.07 2.11 -4.15
CA LYS A 62 10.63 1.10 -5.07
C LYS A 62 9.46 0.34 -4.44
N ILE A 63 8.48 0.00 -5.26
CA ILE A 63 7.31 -0.79 -4.87
C ILE A 63 7.17 -1.93 -5.86
N ALA A 64 7.08 -3.16 -5.35
CA ALA A 64 6.77 -4.32 -6.18
C ALA A 64 5.46 -4.96 -5.75
N LEU A 65 4.60 -5.28 -6.73
CA LEU A 65 3.26 -5.82 -6.51
C LEU A 65 3.12 -7.19 -7.16
N ALA A 66 2.66 -8.18 -6.39
CA ALA A 66 2.26 -9.49 -6.89
C ALA A 66 0.93 -9.92 -6.29
N ASN A 67 0.22 -10.83 -6.95
CA ASN A 67 -1.00 -11.41 -6.41
C ASN A 67 -0.74 -12.81 -5.87
N SER A 68 -1.09 -13.05 -4.62
CA SER A 68 -1.17 -14.37 -4.01
C SER A 68 -2.65 -14.71 -3.75
N GLY A 69 -3.25 -15.43 -4.66
CA GLY A 69 -4.69 -15.70 -4.64
C GLY A 69 -5.53 -14.43 -4.75
N ARG A 70 -6.21 -14.04 -3.67
CA ARG A 70 -7.07 -12.85 -3.63
C ARG A 70 -6.42 -11.66 -2.91
N VAL A 71 -5.24 -11.84 -2.35
CA VAL A 71 -4.50 -10.81 -1.62
C VAL A 71 -3.35 -10.34 -2.52
N GLN A 72 -3.13 -9.04 -2.57
CA GLN A 72 -1.95 -8.45 -3.19
C GLN A 72 -0.83 -8.39 -2.16
N LEU A 73 0.34 -8.87 -2.52
CA LEU A 73 1.57 -8.61 -1.77
C LEU A 73 2.23 -7.37 -2.33
N GLU A 74 2.69 -6.51 -1.45
CA GLU A 74 3.43 -5.30 -1.77
C GLU A 74 4.78 -5.34 -1.05
N LEU A 75 5.88 -5.31 -1.80
CA LEU A 75 7.21 -5.09 -1.25
C LEU A 75 7.54 -3.61 -1.38
N ILE A 76 8.16 -3.02 -0.36
CA ILE A 76 8.47 -1.60 -0.28
C ILE A 76 9.93 -1.43 0.15
N GLU A 77 10.73 -0.78 -0.69
CA GLU A 77 12.08 -0.34 -0.39
C GLU A 77 12.14 1.19 -0.44
N ILE A 78 12.58 1.83 0.64
CA ILE A 78 12.81 3.28 0.66
C ILE A 78 14.26 3.55 0.32
N THR A 79 14.48 4.17 -0.84
CA THR A 79 15.81 4.48 -1.34
C THR A 79 16.33 5.83 -0.83
N GLU A 80 15.46 6.84 -0.74
CA GLU A 80 15.83 8.19 -0.32
C GLU A 80 14.79 8.81 0.61
N GLY A 81 15.24 9.75 1.44
CA GLY A 81 14.39 10.60 2.27
C GLY A 81 13.91 9.92 3.57
N ARG A 82 13.11 10.69 4.31
CA ARG A 82 12.45 10.23 5.53
C ARG A 82 11.02 9.75 5.21
N SER A 83 10.62 8.66 5.81
CA SER A 83 9.32 8.08 5.59
C SER A 83 8.80 7.35 6.82
N LEU A 84 7.47 7.24 6.93
CA LEU A 84 6.80 6.44 7.95
C LEU A 84 7.35 5.00 8.01
N TYR A 85 7.74 4.43 6.88
CA TYR A 85 8.28 3.07 6.82
C TYR A 85 9.58 2.95 7.63
N ARG A 86 10.51 3.89 7.48
CA ARG A 86 11.76 3.92 8.27
C ARG A 86 11.49 4.25 9.73
N ASP A 87 10.59 5.17 10.01
CA ASP A 87 10.28 5.59 11.37
C ASP A 87 9.58 4.47 12.17
N SER A 88 8.71 3.66 11.53
CA SER A 88 7.97 2.56 12.17
C SER A 88 8.75 1.26 12.27
N MET A 89 9.59 0.96 11.26
CA MET A 89 10.35 -0.30 11.19
C MET A 89 11.77 -0.19 11.74
N GLY A 90 12.36 1.03 11.75
CA GLY A 90 13.79 1.21 12.02
C GLY A 90 14.63 0.43 10.99
N ASP A 91 15.57 -0.38 11.47
CA ASP A 91 16.40 -1.25 10.62
C ASP A 91 15.78 -2.63 10.35
N ARG A 92 14.54 -2.87 10.76
CA ARG A 92 13.85 -4.16 10.56
C ARG A 92 13.20 -4.22 9.19
N GLU A 93 13.11 -5.44 8.66
CA GLU A 93 12.29 -5.80 7.52
C GLU A 93 11.07 -6.60 7.98
N GLY A 94 10.05 -6.68 7.15
CA GLY A 94 8.89 -7.52 7.38
C GLY A 94 7.56 -6.80 7.27
N LEU A 95 6.52 -7.38 7.85
CA LEU A 95 5.16 -6.87 7.79
C LEU A 95 5.08 -5.46 8.38
N HIS A 96 4.58 -4.53 7.55
CA HIS A 96 4.34 -3.14 7.94
C HIS A 96 2.84 -2.85 8.12
N HIS A 97 2.01 -3.23 7.16
CA HIS A 97 0.59 -2.92 7.18
C HIS A 97 -0.27 -3.97 6.48
N ILE A 98 -1.57 -3.90 6.75
CA ILE A 98 -2.61 -4.51 5.92
C ILE A 98 -3.41 -3.43 5.22
N GLY A 99 -3.69 -3.63 3.92
CA GLY A 99 -4.35 -2.65 3.05
C GLY A 99 -5.77 -3.05 2.70
N PHE A 100 -6.62 -2.04 2.58
CA PHE A 100 -8.02 -2.16 2.18
C PHE A 100 -8.30 -1.22 1.01
N PHE A 101 -8.71 -1.77 -0.12
CA PHE A 101 -9.18 -0.96 -1.25
C PHE A 101 -10.57 -0.44 -0.97
N VAL A 102 -10.72 0.87 -0.95
CA VAL A 102 -11.95 1.55 -0.58
C VAL A 102 -12.38 2.55 -1.67
N ARG A 103 -13.69 2.77 -1.81
CA ARG A 103 -14.22 3.79 -2.73
C ARG A 103 -14.59 5.08 -2.00
N ASP A 104 -14.99 4.95 -0.74
CA ASP A 104 -15.44 6.01 0.16
C ASP A 104 -14.30 6.51 1.05
N PHE A 105 -13.11 6.74 0.45
CA PHE A 105 -11.84 7.04 1.13
C PHE A 105 -11.97 8.19 2.13
N ASP A 106 -12.45 9.36 1.68
CA ASP A 106 -12.54 10.55 2.52
C ASP A 106 -13.48 10.33 3.71
N ARG A 107 -14.65 9.72 3.46
CA ARG A 107 -15.61 9.38 4.52
C ARG A 107 -14.99 8.44 5.55
N ARG A 108 -14.18 7.47 5.12
CA ARG A 108 -13.51 6.55 6.05
C ARG A 108 -12.48 7.25 6.91
N LEU A 109 -11.74 8.20 6.35
CA LEU A 109 -10.82 9.02 7.13
C LEU A 109 -11.54 9.91 8.14
N GLU A 110 -12.66 10.52 7.77
CA GLU A 110 -13.50 11.29 8.70
C GLU A 110 -13.99 10.43 9.87
N VAL A 111 -14.50 9.24 9.57
CA VAL A 111 -14.95 8.29 10.60
C VAL A 111 -13.79 7.84 11.49
N ALA A 112 -12.63 7.54 10.91
CA ALA A 112 -11.44 7.17 11.68
C ALA A 112 -11.06 8.28 12.68
N ARG A 113 -10.98 9.53 12.21
CA ARG A 113 -10.70 10.69 13.06
C ARG A 113 -11.75 10.88 14.16
N ALA A 114 -13.04 10.75 13.83
CA ALA A 114 -14.13 10.86 14.79
C ALA A 114 -14.09 9.80 15.91
N HIS A 115 -13.42 8.66 15.64
CA HIS A 115 -13.19 7.59 16.61
C HIS A 115 -11.82 7.66 17.29
N GLY A 116 -11.07 8.77 17.09
CA GLY A 116 -9.76 8.99 17.71
C GLY A 116 -8.63 8.15 17.10
N VAL A 117 -8.82 7.61 15.89
CA VAL A 117 -7.75 6.91 15.17
C VAL A 117 -6.87 7.95 14.48
N GLU A 118 -5.58 7.92 14.80
CA GLU A 118 -4.59 8.81 14.20
C GLU A 118 -4.31 8.42 12.75
N ILE A 119 -4.20 9.41 11.88
CA ILE A 119 -3.74 9.24 10.51
C ILE A 119 -2.23 9.52 10.50
N LEU A 120 -1.43 8.48 10.44
CA LEU A 120 0.03 8.57 10.48
C LEU A 120 0.59 9.24 9.24
N GLN A 121 0.11 8.83 8.06
CA GLN A 121 0.51 9.40 6.78
C GLN A 121 -0.66 9.38 5.80
N GLN A 122 -0.73 10.41 4.96
CA GLN A 122 -1.53 10.43 3.73
C GLN A 122 -0.62 10.77 2.56
N ALA A 123 -0.85 10.15 1.41
CA ALA A 123 -0.08 10.47 0.22
C ALA A 123 -0.84 10.21 -1.07
N VAL A 124 -0.31 10.78 -2.16
CA VAL A 124 -0.83 10.63 -3.51
C VAL A 124 0.30 10.27 -4.44
N LEU A 125 0.17 9.13 -5.10
CA LEU A 125 1.02 8.72 -6.22
C LEU A 125 0.30 8.98 -7.53
N LYS A 126 1.03 9.49 -8.53
CA LYS A 126 0.51 9.64 -9.90
C LYS A 126 1.51 9.09 -10.90
N LYS A 127 1.05 8.20 -11.78
CA LYS A 127 1.86 7.65 -12.87
C LYS A 127 0.98 7.28 -14.05
N MET A 128 1.29 7.82 -15.24
CA MET A 128 0.63 7.45 -16.51
C MET A 128 -0.92 7.45 -16.45
N GLY A 129 -1.52 8.49 -15.85
CA GLY A 129 -2.97 8.62 -15.69
C GLY A 129 -3.56 7.87 -14.50
N LEU A 130 -2.80 7.01 -13.86
CA LEU A 130 -3.16 6.34 -12.61
C LEU A 130 -2.93 7.31 -11.44
N THR A 131 -3.90 7.39 -10.54
CA THR A 131 -3.79 8.07 -9.25
C THR A 131 -4.10 7.08 -8.14
N ILE A 132 -3.21 7.02 -7.15
CA ILE A 132 -3.37 6.22 -5.94
C ILE A 132 -3.35 7.17 -4.77
N GLU A 133 -4.46 7.25 -4.05
CA GLU A 133 -4.58 7.97 -2.79
C GLU A 133 -4.52 6.92 -1.68
N TYR A 134 -3.66 7.12 -0.69
CA TYR A 134 -3.58 6.18 0.42
C TYR A 134 -3.37 6.89 1.76
N ALA A 135 -3.76 6.22 2.83
CA ALA A 135 -3.61 6.71 4.19
C ALA A 135 -3.32 5.57 5.16
N TYR A 136 -2.28 5.75 5.97
CA TYR A 136 -1.94 4.87 7.07
C TYR A 136 -2.60 5.33 8.37
N LEU A 137 -3.26 4.39 9.03
CA LEU A 137 -3.98 4.62 10.29
C LEU A 137 -3.24 3.90 11.43
N ASP A 138 -3.05 4.59 12.55
CA ASP A 138 -2.51 3.95 13.76
C ASP A 138 -3.54 3.02 14.39
N THR A 139 -3.42 1.76 14.06
CA THR A 139 -4.15 0.66 14.71
C THR A 139 -3.25 -0.24 15.55
N THR A 140 -2.01 0.18 15.81
CA THR A 140 -1.01 -0.61 16.54
C THR A 140 -1.47 -0.98 17.94
N LYS A 141 -2.10 -0.05 18.67
CA LYS A 141 -2.63 -0.30 20.02
C LYS A 141 -3.80 -1.28 20.06
N THR A 142 -4.56 -1.40 18.96
CA THR A 142 -5.77 -2.23 18.91
C THR A 142 -5.58 -3.53 18.15
N ALA A 143 -4.77 -3.53 17.10
CA ALA A 143 -4.56 -4.66 16.21
C ALA A 143 -3.08 -5.10 16.10
N GLY A 144 -2.14 -4.38 16.73
CA GLY A 144 -0.71 -4.70 16.69
C GLY A 144 -0.04 -4.39 15.36
N LEU A 145 -0.73 -3.71 14.43
CA LEU A 145 -0.24 -3.40 13.11
C LEU A 145 -0.86 -2.09 12.58
N ILE A 146 -0.26 -1.54 11.53
CA ILE A 146 -0.79 -0.39 10.80
C ILE A 146 -1.85 -0.85 9.80
N THR A 147 -2.93 -0.09 9.67
CA THR A 147 -3.97 -0.30 8.67
C THR A 147 -3.85 0.74 7.57
N GLU A 148 -4.04 0.35 6.32
CA GLU A 148 -4.03 1.26 5.18
C GLU A 148 -5.38 1.28 4.47
N TYR A 149 -5.87 2.48 4.12
CA TYR A 149 -6.91 2.66 3.13
C TYR A 149 -6.30 3.13 1.82
N ILE A 150 -6.73 2.51 0.71
CA ILE A 150 -6.19 2.76 -0.63
C ILE A 150 -7.35 3.02 -1.59
N LYS A 151 -7.26 4.11 -2.35
CA LYS A 151 -8.21 4.45 -3.40
C LYS A 151 -7.47 4.60 -4.73
N TRP A 152 -7.94 3.89 -5.74
CA TRP A 152 -7.41 3.91 -7.08
C TRP A 152 -8.34 4.65 -8.02
N SER A 153 -7.78 5.49 -8.89
CA SER A 153 -8.50 6.09 -10.01
C SER A 153 -7.63 6.12 -11.26
N PHE A 154 -8.25 6.03 -12.43
CA PHE A 154 -7.59 6.16 -13.71
C PHE A 154 -8.27 7.27 -14.51
N LEU A 155 -7.51 8.29 -14.93
CA LEU A 155 -8.02 9.50 -15.59
C LEU A 155 -9.19 10.14 -14.81
N GLY A 156 -9.13 10.13 -13.47
CA GLY A 156 -10.15 10.68 -12.59
C GLY A 156 -11.38 9.79 -12.36
N LEU A 157 -11.49 8.66 -13.03
CA LEU A 157 -12.58 7.71 -12.84
C LEU A 157 -12.17 6.62 -11.83
N PRO A 158 -13.07 6.20 -10.91
CA PRO A 158 -12.78 5.11 -9.98
C PRO A 158 -12.36 3.85 -10.73
N PHE A 159 -11.20 3.32 -10.38
CA PHE A 159 -10.66 2.12 -11.01
C PHE A 159 -11.07 0.87 -10.22
N PRO A 160 -11.51 -0.23 -10.88
CA PRO A 160 -11.79 -1.47 -10.17
C PRO A 160 -10.50 -2.04 -9.58
N THR A 161 -10.52 -2.30 -8.31
CA THR A 161 -9.42 -2.56 -7.37
C THR A 161 -8.64 -3.87 -7.58
N ARG A 162 -8.71 -4.51 -8.74
CA ARG A 162 -7.98 -5.73 -9.05
C ARG A 162 -7.07 -5.52 -10.25
N LEU A 163 -5.80 -5.29 -9.98
CA LEU A 163 -4.75 -5.17 -11.00
C LEU A 163 -4.40 -6.50 -11.72
N GLY A 164 -5.16 -7.56 -11.51
CA GLY A 164 -4.86 -8.88 -12.08
C GLY A 164 -4.46 -8.89 -13.56
N PRO A 165 -5.15 -8.18 -14.46
CA PRO A 165 -4.77 -8.10 -15.86
C PRO A 165 -3.55 -7.20 -16.12
N LEU A 166 -3.39 -6.09 -15.37
CA LEU A 166 -2.31 -5.12 -15.58
C LEU A 166 -0.96 -5.63 -15.05
N VAL A 167 -0.93 -6.33 -13.93
CA VAL A 167 0.28 -6.96 -13.41
C VAL A 167 0.79 -8.03 -14.39
N ARG A 168 -0.12 -8.81 -15.01
CA ARG A 168 0.27 -9.79 -16.04
C ARG A 168 0.80 -9.16 -17.33
N LEU A 169 0.39 -7.94 -17.64
CA LEU A 169 0.84 -7.25 -18.86
C LEU A 169 2.23 -6.63 -18.67
N SER A 170 2.50 -5.99 -17.51
CA SER A 170 3.80 -5.37 -17.21
C SER A 170 4.92 -6.41 -17.08
N SER A 171 4.66 -7.55 -16.45
CA SER A 171 5.63 -8.64 -16.32
C SER A 171 6.00 -9.31 -17.65
N ARG A 172 5.07 -9.34 -18.64
CA ARG A 172 5.36 -9.82 -20.01
C ARG A 172 6.22 -8.86 -20.82
N VAL A 173 6.10 -7.55 -20.56
CA VAL A 173 6.91 -6.51 -21.23
C VAL A 173 8.33 -6.51 -20.67
N ALA A 174 8.52 -6.61 -19.38
CA ALA A 174 9.84 -6.67 -18.75
C ALA A 174 10.67 -7.90 -19.23
N ARG A 175 10.04 -9.08 -19.40
CA ARG A 175 10.72 -10.30 -19.91
C ARG A 175 11.05 -10.28 -21.41
N ARG A 176 10.52 -9.32 -22.20
CA ARG A 176 10.81 -9.19 -23.64
C ARG A 176 11.88 -8.15 -23.96
N LEU A 177 12.30 -7.38 -22.96
CA LEU A 177 13.33 -6.32 -23.10
C LEU A 177 14.64 -6.66 -22.37
N GLY A 178 14.78 -7.81 -21.77
CA GLY A 178 16.00 -8.47 -21.34
C GLY A 178 16.21 -9.73 -22.15
#